data_9ae2ad69a6c475c543281f4df3b98e82
#
_entry.id   9ae2ad69a6c475c543281f4df3b98e82
#
_cell.length_a   1.000
_cell.length_b   1.000
_cell.length_c   1.000
_cell.angle_alpha   90.00
_cell.angle_beta   90.00
_cell.angle_gamma   90.00
#
_symmetry.space_group_name_H-M   'P 1'
#
loop_
_entity.id
_entity.type
_entity.pdbx_description
1 polymer ?
#
loop_
_entity_poly.entity_id
_entity_poly.type
_entity_poly.pdbx_seq_one_letter_code
_entity_poly.pdbx_strand_id
1 'polypeptide(L)'
;MSAPQTVLITGAAGHLGQAVAATFRQRGARLVLADRRLDALKAAFDHADDVLLLPIDLMDRDAVQAGVQQALDRFGAIDACCHIAGGFRMGESVHETSAATWDLLMDLNARTLINVASAVVPAMIQRRRGRIVTVGAGAALQGGAHMGAYAASKSALIRLTESMSAELKHQGINVNCVLPSIIDTPDNRTAMPDADASRWVTPAALADVIAFLASDGAAAIHGAAIPVTGLVD
;
A
#
# COMPACT_ATOMS: atom_id res chain seq x y z
N MET A 1 -27.13 -12.13 -3.52
CA MET A 1 -25.69 -12.13 -3.21
C MET A 1 -25.18 -10.73 -3.46
N SER A 2 -24.45 -10.12 -2.54
CA SER A 2 -23.79 -8.82 -2.77
C SER A 2 -22.76 -8.95 -3.90
N ALA A 3 -22.59 -7.88 -4.69
CA ALA A 3 -21.55 -7.85 -5.73
C ALA A 3 -20.17 -8.07 -5.10
N PRO A 4 -19.22 -8.73 -5.80
CA PRO A 4 -17.88 -8.93 -5.30
C PRO A 4 -17.18 -7.57 -5.08
N GLN A 5 -16.38 -7.48 -4.02
CA GLN A 5 -15.58 -6.29 -3.70
C GLN A 5 -14.56 -6.02 -4.82
N THR A 6 -14.42 -4.77 -5.23
CA THR A 6 -13.34 -4.36 -6.16
C THR A 6 -12.20 -3.72 -5.37
N VAL A 7 -10.99 -4.25 -5.52
CA VAL A 7 -9.82 -3.83 -4.76
C VAL A 7 -8.71 -3.33 -5.68
N LEU A 8 -8.32 -2.06 -5.51
CA LEU A 8 -7.13 -1.50 -6.14
C LEU A 8 -5.90 -1.80 -5.25
N ILE A 9 -4.87 -2.38 -5.85
CA ILE A 9 -3.60 -2.69 -5.18
C ILE A 9 -2.49 -1.99 -5.96
N THR A 10 -1.77 -1.06 -5.34
CA THR A 10 -0.59 -0.43 -5.92
C THR A 10 0.69 -1.19 -5.51
N GLY A 11 1.73 -1.16 -6.36
CA GLY A 11 2.92 -2.00 -6.12
C GLY A 11 2.60 -3.49 -6.21
N ALA A 12 1.62 -3.83 -7.05
CA ALA A 12 1.02 -5.16 -7.11
C ALA A 12 2.01 -6.26 -7.53
N ALA A 13 3.00 -5.94 -8.36
CA ALA A 13 4.00 -6.91 -8.82
C ALA A 13 5.08 -7.23 -7.76
N GLY A 14 5.18 -6.46 -6.66
CA GLY A 14 6.09 -6.74 -5.55
C GLY A 14 5.62 -7.91 -4.67
N HIS A 15 6.51 -8.46 -3.85
CA HIS A 15 6.22 -9.63 -3.00
C HIS A 15 5.00 -9.44 -2.08
N LEU A 16 4.88 -8.28 -1.42
CA LEU A 16 3.71 -7.98 -0.60
C LEU A 16 2.46 -7.76 -1.46
N GLY A 17 2.59 -7.03 -2.57
CA GLY A 17 1.47 -6.78 -3.48
C GLY A 17 0.86 -8.06 -4.03
N GLN A 18 1.69 -9.04 -4.41
CA GLN A 18 1.25 -10.36 -4.86
C GLN A 18 0.53 -11.13 -3.74
N ALA A 19 1.04 -11.10 -2.50
CA ALA A 19 0.39 -11.75 -1.36
C ALA A 19 -0.98 -11.12 -1.05
N VAL A 20 -1.07 -9.79 -1.09
CA VAL A 20 -2.33 -9.05 -0.92
C VAL A 20 -3.32 -9.41 -2.02
N ALA A 21 -2.88 -9.44 -3.28
CA ALA A 21 -3.73 -9.84 -4.40
C ALA A 21 -4.24 -11.28 -4.26
N ALA A 22 -3.38 -12.23 -3.85
CA ALA A 22 -3.76 -13.62 -3.60
C ALA A 22 -4.83 -13.73 -2.50
N THR A 23 -4.65 -13.02 -1.38
CA THR A 23 -5.61 -13.00 -0.26
C THR A 23 -6.98 -12.47 -0.69
N PHE A 24 -7.04 -11.39 -1.48
CA PHE A 24 -8.30 -10.86 -1.98
C PHE A 24 -8.94 -11.75 -3.06
N ARG A 25 -8.13 -12.36 -3.93
CA ARG A 25 -8.62 -13.32 -4.94
C ARG A 25 -9.30 -14.54 -4.30
N GLN A 26 -8.72 -15.07 -3.23
CA GLN A 26 -9.32 -16.16 -2.45
C GLN A 26 -10.67 -15.77 -1.82
N ARG A 27 -10.90 -14.48 -1.57
CA ARG A 27 -12.16 -13.93 -1.07
C ARG A 27 -13.15 -13.58 -2.18
N GLY A 28 -12.83 -13.89 -3.45
CA GLY A 28 -13.69 -13.62 -4.62
C GLY A 28 -13.76 -12.15 -5.02
N ALA A 29 -12.75 -11.35 -4.68
CA ALA A 29 -12.69 -9.94 -5.06
C ALA A 29 -12.29 -9.77 -6.54
N ARG A 30 -12.77 -8.70 -7.17
CA ARG A 30 -12.22 -8.17 -8.43
C ARG A 30 -10.97 -7.37 -8.12
N LEU A 31 -9.92 -7.53 -8.93
CA LEU A 31 -8.62 -6.95 -8.68
C LEU A 31 -8.26 -5.89 -9.73
N VAL A 32 -7.83 -4.73 -9.26
CA VAL A 32 -7.18 -3.68 -10.06
C VAL A 32 -5.73 -3.61 -9.61
N LEU A 33 -4.82 -4.08 -10.44
CA LEU A 33 -3.42 -4.33 -10.08
C LEU A 33 -2.52 -3.29 -10.75
N ALA A 34 -2.08 -2.29 -9.98
CA ALA A 34 -1.26 -1.20 -10.47
C ALA A 34 0.23 -1.40 -10.11
N ASP A 35 1.07 -1.33 -11.13
CA ASP A 35 2.52 -1.33 -11.02
C ASP A 35 3.12 -0.59 -12.22
N ARG A 36 4.37 -0.13 -12.11
CA ARG A 36 5.03 0.59 -13.20
C ARG A 36 5.37 -0.31 -14.40
N ARG A 37 5.67 -1.60 -14.15
CA ARG A 37 6.15 -2.53 -15.15
C ARG A 37 5.07 -3.53 -15.58
N LEU A 38 4.62 -3.41 -16.84
CA LEU A 38 3.64 -4.32 -17.41
C LEU A 38 4.12 -5.77 -17.47
N ASP A 39 5.40 -5.99 -17.79
CA ASP A 39 6.02 -7.32 -17.83
C ASP A 39 5.97 -8.02 -16.47
N ALA A 40 6.25 -7.29 -15.39
CA ALA A 40 6.16 -7.82 -14.04
C ALA A 40 4.72 -8.13 -13.62
N LEU A 41 3.75 -7.29 -14.00
CA LEU A 41 2.33 -7.58 -13.78
C LEU A 41 1.89 -8.84 -14.53
N LYS A 42 2.26 -8.98 -15.82
CA LYS A 42 1.93 -10.15 -16.62
C LYS A 42 2.62 -11.44 -16.14
N ALA A 43 3.82 -11.33 -15.57
CA ALA A 43 4.53 -12.47 -15.00
C ALA A 43 3.92 -12.94 -13.67
N ALA A 44 3.35 -12.01 -12.89
CA ALA A 44 2.77 -12.30 -11.57
C ALA A 44 1.29 -12.69 -11.61
N PHE A 45 0.54 -12.28 -12.65
CA PHE A 45 -0.91 -12.41 -12.68
C PHE A 45 -1.42 -12.86 -14.04
N ASP A 46 -2.31 -13.86 -14.02
CA ASP A 46 -3.01 -14.32 -15.21
C ASP A 46 -4.08 -13.31 -15.66
N HIS A 47 -4.37 -13.28 -16.96
CA HIS A 47 -5.51 -12.56 -17.50
C HIS A 47 -6.82 -13.27 -17.10
N ALA A 48 -7.70 -12.53 -16.44
CA ALA A 48 -9.03 -13.02 -16.06
C ALA A 48 -10.03 -11.85 -16.11
N ASP A 49 -11.32 -12.17 -16.24
CA ASP A 49 -12.37 -11.13 -16.35
C ASP A 49 -12.51 -10.29 -15.08
N ASP A 50 -12.11 -10.83 -13.94
CA ASP A 50 -12.10 -10.19 -12.63
C ASP A 50 -10.78 -9.49 -12.31
N VAL A 51 -9.82 -9.41 -13.26
CA VAL A 51 -8.51 -8.76 -13.10
C VAL A 51 -8.31 -7.67 -14.15
N LEU A 52 -7.91 -6.49 -13.68
CA LEU A 52 -7.45 -5.37 -14.51
C LEU A 52 -6.01 -5.05 -14.17
N LEU A 53 -5.11 -5.19 -15.14
CA LEU A 53 -3.71 -4.79 -15.01
C LEU A 53 -3.56 -3.32 -15.44
N LEU A 54 -3.00 -2.48 -14.57
CA LEU A 54 -2.74 -1.07 -14.81
C LEU A 54 -1.23 -0.80 -14.77
N PRO A 55 -0.54 -0.79 -15.91
CA PRO A 55 0.86 -0.42 -15.98
C PRO A 55 0.99 1.11 -15.90
N ILE A 56 1.06 1.67 -14.71
CA ILE A 56 1.11 3.12 -14.46
C ILE A 56 2.25 3.50 -13.53
N ASP A 57 2.87 4.65 -13.82
CA ASP A 57 3.74 5.31 -12.86
C ASP A 57 2.89 6.15 -11.90
N LEU A 58 2.94 5.83 -10.61
CA LEU A 58 2.16 6.54 -9.58
C LEU A 58 2.65 7.97 -9.35
N MET A 59 3.79 8.35 -9.91
CA MET A 59 4.27 9.74 -9.93
C MET A 59 3.56 10.58 -10.98
N ASP A 60 3.04 9.96 -12.04
CA ASP A 60 2.23 10.61 -13.06
C ASP A 60 0.77 10.65 -12.59
N ARG A 61 0.34 11.82 -12.11
CA ARG A 61 -1.00 12.05 -11.57
C ARG A 61 -2.09 11.82 -12.61
N ASP A 62 -1.85 12.20 -13.85
CA ASP A 62 -2.84 12.06 -14.93
C ASP A 62 -2.99 10.59 -15.33
N ALA A 63 -1.88 9.84 -15.40
CA ALA A 63 -1.91 8.40 -15.63
C ALA A 63 -2.65 7.66 -14.49
N VAL A 64 -2.44 8.06 -13.23
CA VAL A 64 -3.19 7.50 -12.08
C VAL A 64 -4.68 7.77 -12.21
N GLN A 65 -5.06 9.00 -12.56
CA GLN A 65 -6.46 9.38 -12.74
C GLN A 65 -7.12 8.57 -13.88
N ALA A 66 -6.46 8.46 -15.02
CA ALA A 66 -6.93 7.66 -16.16
C ALA A 66 -7.07 6.17 -15.81
N GLY A 67 -6.09 5.60 -15.10
CA GLY A 67 -6.14 4.20 -14.66
C GLY A 67 -7.27 3.92 -13.66
N VAL A 68 -7.51 4.81 -12.71
CA VAL A 68 -8.64 4.71 -11.77
C VAL A 68 -9.97 4.83 -12.52
N GLN A 69 -10.08 5.76 -13.48
CA GLN A 69 -11.29 5.86 -14.31
C GLN A 69 -11.55 4.58 -15.10
N GLN A 70 -10.52 3.99 -15.72
CA GLN A 70 -10.63 2.70 -16.42
C GLN A 70 -11.14 1.59 -15.47
N ALA A 71 -10.70 1.56 -14.22
CA ALA A 71 -11.19 0.61 -13.23
C ALA A 71 -12.67 0.85 -12.87
N LEU A 72 -13.08 2.10 -12.73
CA LEU A 72 -14.47 2.48 -12.48
C LEU A 72 -15.38 2.13 -13.66
N ASP A 73 -14.93 2.38 -14.88
CA ASP A 73 -15.69 2.04 -16.11
C ASP A 73 -15.89 0.51 -16.25
N ARG A 74 -14.86 -0.28 -15.88
CA ARG A 74 -14.91 -1.74 -15.97
C ARG A 74 -15.73 -2.40 -14.87
N PHE A 75 -15.56 -1.96 -13.61
CA PHE A 75 -16.11 -2.65 -12.45
C PHE A 75 -17.19 -1.85 -11.71
N GLY A 76 -17.42 -0.60 -12.09
CA GLY A 76 -18.42 0.29 -11.52
C GLY A 76 -18.03 0.92 -10.19
N ALA A 77 -17.03 0.38 -9.50
CA ALA A 77 -16.61 0.88 -8.19
C ALA A 77 -15.19 0.42 -7.83
N ILE A 78 -14.54 1.14 -6.93
CA ILE A 78 -13.40 0.68 -6.13
C ILE A 78 -13.84 0.73 -4.66
N ASP A 79 -13.96 -0.44 -4.03
CA ASP A 79 -14.44 -0.58 -2.66
C ASP A 79 -13.28 -0.46 -1.65
N ALA A 80 -12.10 -0.93 -2.04
CA ALA A 80 -10.88 -0.80 -1.24
C ALA A 80 -9.68 -0.39 -2.09
N CYS A 81 -8.79 0.40 -1.50
CA CYS A 81 -7.49 0.76 -2.05
C CYS A 81 -6.40 0.33 -1.06
N CYS A 82 -5.59 -0.65 -1.46
CA CYS A 82 -4.42 -1.09 -0.72
C CYS A 82 -3.18 -0.44 -1.36
N HIS A 83 -2.70 0.66 -0.73
CA HIS A 83 -1.53 1.37 -1.21
C HIS A 83 -0.25 0.70 -0.67
N ILE A 84 0.26 -0.27 -1.45
CA ILE A 84 1.44 -1.08 -1.09
C ILE A 84 2.72 -0.47 -1.67
N ALA A 85 2.60 0.31 -2.76
CA ALA A 85 3.72 0.96 -3.40
C ALA A 85 4.53 1.79 -2.40
N GLY A 86 5.84 1.68 -2.49
CA GLY A 86 6.78 2.39 -1.66
C GLY A 86 8.20 1.89 -1.90
N GLY A 87 9.18 2.51 -1.25
CA GLY A 87 10.57 2.15 -1.39
C GLY A 87 11.33 2.28 -0.07
N PHE A 88 12.46 1.59 -0.01
CA PHE A 88 13.41 1.62 1.08
C PHE A 88 14.80 1.98 0.58
N ARG A 89 15.47 2.86 1.30
CA ARG A 89 16.89 3.14 1.14
C ARG A 89 17.45 3.60 2.49
N MET A 90 18.65 3.14 2.82
CA MET A 90 19.40 3.56 4.00
C MET A 90 20.89 3.70 3.66
N GLY A 91 21.69 4.21 4.59
CA GLY A 91 23.15 4.26 4.50
C GLY A 91 23.72 5.67 4.67
N GLU A 92 23.00 6.72 4.25
CA GLU A 92 23.45 8.11 4.41
C GLU A 92 23.15 8.63 5.83
N SER A 93 24.10 9.35 6.43
CA SER A 93 23.84 10.13 7.65
C SER A 93 22.91 11.30 7.32
N VAL A 94 22.17 11.83 8.29
CA VAL A 94 21.20 12.90 8.04
C VAL A 94 21.84 14.13 7.37
N HIS A 95 23.02 14.54 7.83
CA HIS A 95 23.74 15.72 7.28
C HIS A 95 24.39 15.45 5.91
N GLU A 96 24.49 14.20 5.49
CA GLU A 96 25.02 13.77 4.19
C GLU A 96 23.92 13.34 3.21
N THR A 97 22.66 13.34 3.66
CA THR A 97 21.53 12.90 2.83
C THR A 97 21.46 13.75 1.56
N SER A 98 21.65 13.07 0.41
CA SER A 98 21.58 13.73 -0.90
C SER A 98 20.13 14.15 -1.21
N ALA A 99 19.97 15.25 -1.97
CA ALA A 99 18.66 15.66 -2.49
C ALA A 99 17.99 14.51 -3.26
N ALA A 100 18.77 13.77 -4.06
CA ALA A 100 18.25 12.64 -4.84
C ALA A 100 17.69 11.51 -3.96
N THR A 101 18.35 11.16 -2.85
CA THR A 101 17.83 10.17 -1.89
C THR A 101 16.57 10.68 -1.17
N TRP A 102 16.59 11.95 -0.74
CA TRP A 102 15.44 12.58 -0.11
C TRP A 102 14.23 12.61 -1.04
N ASP A 103 14.39 13.14 -2.24
CA ASP A 103 13.30 13.26 -3.23
C ASP A 103 12.75 11.89 -3.61
N LEU A 104 13.62 10.91 -3.89
CA LEU A 104 13.22 9.55 -4.20
C LEU A 104 12.31 8.95 -3.12
N LEU A 105 12.70 9.06 -1.84
CA LEU A 105 11.94 8.44 -0.75
C LEU A 105 10.64 9.19 -0.45
N MET A 106 10.65 10.51 -0.49
CA MET A 106 9.43 11.32 -0.33
C MET A 106 8.46 11.08 -1.49
N ASP A 107 8.96 10.98 -2.69
CA ASP A 107 8.16 10.71 -3.88
C ASP A 107 7.52 9.32 -3.82
N LEU A 108 8.33 8.27 -3.61
CA LEU A 108 7.83 6.90 -3.57
C LEU A 108 6.88 6.63 -2.39
N ASN A 109 7.14 7.20 -1.21
CA ASN A 109 6.40 6.85 0.00
C ASN A 109 5.27 7.84 0.35
N ALA A 110 5.34 9.10 -0.07
CA ALA A 110 4.34 10.11 0.29
C ALA A 110 3.60 10.67 -0.94
N ARG A 111 4.30 11.13 -1.99
CA ARG A 111 3.66 11.74 -3.16
C ARG A 111 2.77 10.77 -3.92
N THR A 112 3.20 9.50 -4.07
CA THR A 112 2.38 8.46 -4.73
C THR A 112 1.06 8.24 -4.01
N LEU A 113 1.04 8.26 -2.65
CA LEU A 113 -0.19 8.18 -1.88
C LEU A 113 -1.14 9.34 -2.19
N ILE A 114 -0.62 10.57 -2.26
CA ILE A 114 -1.44 11.77 -2.59
C ILE A 114 -2.05 11.61 -3.98
N ASN A 115 -1.27 11.18 -4.98
CA ASN A 115 -1.75 10.99 -6.34
C ASN A 115 -2.86 9.92 -6.40
N VAL A 116 -2.65 8.76 -5.76
CA VAL A 116 -3.65 7.69 -5.72
C VAL A 116 -4.91 8.14 -4.97
N ALA A 117 -4.76 8.77 -3.80
CA ALA A 117 -5.89 9.28 -3.03
C ALA A 117 -6.73 10.30 -3.83
N SER A 118 -6.07 11.21 -4.56
CA SER A 118 -6.77 12.20 -5.39
C SER A 118 -7.66 11.59 -6.48
N ALA A 119 -7.33 10.38 -6.93
CA ALA A 119 -8.10 9.66 -7.95
C ALA A 119 -9.21 8.78 -7.35
N VAL A 120 -8.93 8.06 -6.24
CA VAL A 120 -9.91 7.09 -5.72
C VAL A 120 -10.92 7.70 -4.76
N VAL A 121 -10.53 8.68 -3.95
CA VAL A 121 -11.37 9.26 -2.88
C VAL A 121 -12.65 9.90 -3.40
N PRO A 122 -12.67 10.67 -4.51
CA PRO A 122 -13.89 11.27 -5.01
C PRO A 122 -15.01 10.26 -5.28
N ALA A 123 -14.69 9.12 -5.91
CA ALA A 123 -15.67 8.07 -6.19
C ALA A 123 -16.14 7.36 -4.90
N MET A 124 -15.27 7.18 -3.92
CA MET A 124 -15.64 6.63 -2.61
C MET A 124 -16.57 7.57 -1.84
N ILE A 125 -16.34 8.90 -1.88
CA ILE A 125 -17.21 9.92 -1.26
C ILE A 125 -18.61 9.88 -1.88
N GLN A 126 -18.71 9.83 -3.22
CA GLN A 126 -20.01 9.75 -3.91
C GLN A 126 -20.84 8.55 -3.46
N ARG A 127 -20.18 7.42 -3.20
CA ARG A 127 -20.81 6.18 -2.74
C ARG A 127 -20.96 6.10 -1.22
N ARG A 128 -20.38 7.04 -0.47
CA ARG A 128 -20.30 7.04 1.00
C ARG A 128 -19.76 5.70 1.55
N ARG A 129 -18.86 5.09 0.82
CA ARG A 129 -18.24 3.79 1.15
C ARG A 129 -16.86 3.67 0.54
N GLY A 130 -15.88 3.33 1.37
CA GLY A 130 -14.51 3.06 0.95
C GLY A 130 -13.64 2.54 2.08
N ARG A 131 -12.58 1.85 1.72
CA ARG A 131 -11.52 1.38 2.62
C ARG A 131 -10.18 1.71 2.01
N ILE A 132 -9.33 2.38 2.74
CA ILE A 132 -7.96 2.70 2.30
C ILE A 132 -6.99 2.12 3.34
N VAL A 133 -6.06 1.30 2.89
CA VAL A 133 -5.01 0.74 3.75
C VAL A 133 -3.66 1.10 3.15
N THR A 134 -2.82 1.75 3.94
CA THR A 134 -1.47 2.16 3.55
C THR A 134 -0.41 1.31 4.26
N VAL A 135 0.80 1.23 3.70
CA VAL A 135 1.91 0.50 4.29
C VAL A 135 3.00 1.47 4.74
N GLY A 136 3.02 1.74 6.03
CA GLY A 136 4.06 2.48 6.71
C GLY A 136 5.29 1.59 7.00
N ALA A 137 5.90 1.80 8.15
CA ALA A 137 6.97 0.97 8.68
C ALA A 137 7.11 1.20 10.19
N GLY A 138 7.54 0.19 10.95
CA GLY A 138 7.91 0.37 12.36
C GLY A 138 9.00 1.44 12.54
N ALA A 139 9.95 1.52 11.63
CA ALA A 139 11.01 2.54 11.59
C ALA A 139 10.51 3.99 11.47
N ALA A 140 9.23 4.22 11.15
CA ALA A 140 8.64 5.56 11.13
C ALA A 140 8.25 6.09 12.52
N LEU A 141 8.19 5.23 13.53
CA LEU A 141 7.84 5.61 14.91
C LEU A 141 9.03 6.19 15.66
N GLN A 142 10.25 5.83 15.27
CA GLN A 142 11.49 6.32 15.88
C GLN A 142 12.60 6.37 14.84
N GLY A 143 13.37 7.45 14.82
CA GLY A 143 14.52 7.59 13.92
C GLY A 143 15.62 6.59 14.23
N GLY A 144 16.10 5.88 13.21
CA GLY A 144 17.28 5.02 13.28
C GLY A 144 18.50 5.65 12.62
N ALA A 145 19.69 5.24 13.03
CA ALA A 145 20.93 5.68 12.38
C ALA A 145 20.92 5.29 10.88
N HIS A 146 21.35 6.20 10.03
CA HIS A 146 21.43 6.02 8.57
C HIS A 146 20.08 5.74 7.85
N MET A 147 18.95 6.02 8.52
CA MET A 147 17.60 5.82 8.00
C MET A 147 16.77 7.11 7.99
N GLY A 148 17.39 8.28 8.17
CA GLY A 148 16.69 9.55 8.38
C GLY A 148 15.65 9.87 7.30
N ALA A 149 16.03 9.85 6.03
CA ALA A 149 15.14 10.15 4.92
C ALA A 149 14.00 9.11 4.77
N TYR A 150 14.31 7.82 4.97
CA TYR A 150 13.30 6.76 4.95
C TYR A 150 12.29 6.91 6.09
N ALA A 151 12.78 7.05 7.33
CA ALA A 151 11.91 7.23 8.50
C ALA A 151 11.03 8.48 8.34
N ALA A 152 11.58 9.60 7.86
CA ALA A 152 10.83 10.82 7.59
C ALA A 152 9.72 10.60 6.54
N SER A 153 10.03 9.92 5.43
CA SER A 153 9.06 9.66 4.36
C SER A 153 7.92 8.74 4.81
N LYS A 154 8.22 7.72 5.62
CA LYS A 154 7.20 6.82 6.19
C LYS A 154 6.42 7.49 7.32
N SER A 155 7.03 8.39 8.09
CA SER A 155 6.30 9.24 9.06
C SER A 155 5.33 10.18 8.36
N ALA A 156 5.73 10.77 7.22
CA ALA A 156 4.84 11.59 6.40
C ALA A 156 3.63 10.78 5.91
N LEU A 157 3.84 9.54 5.43
CA LEU A 157 2.75 8.64 5.02
C LEU A 157 1.77 8.36 6.16
N ILE A 158 2.28 8.09 7.38
CA ILE A 158 1.42 7.86 8.55
C ILE A 158 0.56 9.10 8.84
N ARG A 159 1.16 10.30 8.86
CA ARG A 159 0.42 11.55 9.11
C ARG A 159 -0.61 11.84 8.02
N LEU A 160 -0.30 11.56 6.75
CA LEU A 160 -1.28 11.67 5.65
C LEU A 160 -2.45 10.68 5.84
N THR A 161 -2.17 9.46 6.27
CA THR A 161 -3.21 8.46 6.57
C THR A 161 -4.15 8.93 7.68
N GLU A 162 -3.60 9.47 8.75
CA GLU A 162 -4.38 10.02 9.88
C GLU A 162 -5.24 11.22 9.46
N SER A 163 -4.66 12.14 8.67
CA SER A 163 -5.38 13.31 8.14
C SER A 163 -6.53 12.88 7.25
N MET A 164 -6.28 11.98 6.28
CA MET A 164 -7.34 11.43 5.43
C MET A 164 -8.42 10.73 6.24
N SER A 165 -8.06 10.00 7.29
CA SER A 165 -9.04 9.35 8.17
C SER A 165 -9.92 10.37 8.87
N ALA A 166 -9.35 11.45 9.43
CA ALA A 166 -10.10 12.52 10.09
C ALA A 166 -11.09 13.21 9.13
N GLU A 167 -10.65 13.44 7.89
CA GLU A 167 -11.44 14.09 6.84
C GLU A 167 -12.59 13.20 6.33
N LEU A 168 -12.36 11.89 6.23
CA LEU A 168 -13.20 10.97 5.46
C LEU A 168 -14.11 10.07 6.32
N LYS A 169 -13.86 9.92 7.63
CA LYS A 169 -14.65 9.02 8.50
C LYS A 169 -16.16 9.31 8.47
N HIS A 170 -16.55 10.58 8.39
CA HIS A 170 -17.97 10.98 8.31
C HIS A 170 -18.56 10.84 6.89
N GLN A 171 -17.71 10.51 5.90
CA GLN A 171 -18.11 10.18 4.54
C GLN A 171 -18.26 8.67 4.30
N GLY A 172 -18.16 7.85 5.36
CA GLY A 172 -18.26 6.40 5.27
C GLY A 172 -16.98 5.70 4.77
N ILE A 173 -15.84 6.38 4.87
CA ILE A 173 -14.55 5.85 4.39
C ILE A 173 -13.62 5.63 5.59
N ASN A 174 -13.05 4.41 5.71
CA ASN A 174 -12.02 4.10 6.67
C ASN A 174 -10.64 4.23 6.02
N VAL A 175 -9.70 4.87 6.72
CA VAL A 175 -8.31 4.98 6.28
C VAL A 175 -7.42 4.55 7.44
N ASN A 176 -6.58 3.51 7.22
CA ASN A 176 -5.70 2.96 8.24
C ASN A 176 -4.34 2.59 7.64
N CYS A 177 -3.34 2.44 8.48
CA CYS A 177 -1.98 2.10 8.12
C CYS A 177 -1.53 0.82 8.85
N VAL A 178 -0.78 -0.04 8.18
CA VAL A 178 -0.02 -1.11 8.82
C VAL A 178 1.44 -0.73 8.92
N LEU A 179 2.09 -1.10 10.02
CA LEU A 179 3.50 -0.82 10.31
C LEU A 179 4.27 -2.14 10.40
N PRO A 180 4.66 -2.74 9.28
CA PRO A 180 5.49 -3.94 9.33
C PRO A 180 6.87 -3.64 9.92
N SER A 181 7.44 -4.64 10.58
CA SER A 181 8.86 -4.75 10.84
C SER A 181 9.60 -5.18 9.56
N ILE A 182 10.44 -6.18 9.62
CA ILE A 182 11.09 -6.78 8.44
C ILE A 182 10.10 -7.76 7.81
N ILE A 183 9.80 -7.56 6.53
CA ILE A 183 8.98 -8.50 5.75
C ILE A 183 9.88 -9.60 5.19
N ASP A 184 9.47 -10.85 5.34
CA ASP A 184 10.20 -12.00 4.82
C ASP A 184 10.09 -12.07 3.30
N THR A 185 11.05 -11.45 2.63
CA THR A 185 11.19 -11.43 1.17
C THR A 185 12.57 -11.92 0.75
N PRO A 186 12.74 -12.44 -0.47
CA PRO A 186 14.05 -12.82 -1.00
C PRO A 186 15.08 -11.67 -0.93
N ASP A 187 14.65 -10.44 -1.21
CA ASP A 187 15.52 -9.27 -1.16
C ASP A 187 16.03 -9.00 0.26
N ASN A 188 15.17 -9.07 1.26
CA ASN A 188 15.55 -8.88 2.66
C ASN A 188 16.42 -10.03 3.18
N ARG A 189 16.15 -11.27 2.76
CA ARG A 189 17.02 -12.42 3.08
C ARG A 189 18.41 -12.26 2.49
N THR A 190 18.49 -11.75 1.25
CA THR A 190 19.79 -11.47 0.59
C THR A 190 20.53 -10.32 1.27
N ALA A 191 19.83 -9.27 1.69
CA ALA A 191 20.43 -8.11 2.36
C ALA A 191 20.88 -8.41 3.80
N MET A 192 20.28 -9.40 4.44
CA MET A 192 20.52 -9.76 5.86
C MET A 192 20.69 -11.29 6.01
N PRO A 193 21.77 -11.88 5.43
CA PRO A 193 21.93 -13.35 5.37
C PRO A 193 22.09 -14.00 6.75
N ASP A 194 22.61 -13.25 7.74
CA ASP A 194 22.86 -13.76 9.10
C ASP A 194 21.67 -13.56 10.04
N ALA A 195 20.58 -12.91 9.59
CA ALA A 195 19.41 -12.68 10.41
C ALA A 195 18.46 -13.88 10.42
N ASP A 196 17.82 -14.13 11.54
CA ASP A 196 16.81 -15.18 11.68
C ASP A 196 15.49 -14.76 11.02
N ALA A 197 15.32 -15.13 9.74
CA ALA A 197 14.12 -14.82 8.98
C ALA A 197 12.83 -15.49 9.52
N SER A 198 12.94 -16.50 10.40
CA SER A 198 11.76 -17.11 11.03
C SER A 198 11.02 -16.16 11.98
N ARG A 199 11.69 -15.08 12.42
CA ARG A 199 11.11 -14.02 13.25
C ARG A 199 10.41 -12.93 12.45
N TRP A 200 10.61 -12.88 11.14
CA TRP A 200 10.09 -11.82 10.27
C TRP A 200 8.61 -12.01 9.95
N VAL A 201 7.99 -10.94 9.49
CA VAL A 201 6.59 -10.97 9.05
C VAL A 201 6.51 -11.58 7.66
N THR A 202 5.76 -12.67 7.51
CA THR A 202 5.51 -13.20 6.17
C THR A 202 4.61 -12.27 5.37
N PRO A 203 4.79 -12.15 4.03
CA PRO A 203 3.88 -11.37 3.18
C PRO A 203 2.42 -11.80 3.34
N ALA A 204 2.15 -13.09 3.53
CA ALA A 204 0.80 -13.63 3.73
C ALA A 204 0.17 -13.13 5.04
N ALA A 205 0.89 -13.19 6.17
CA ALA A 205 0.38 -12.70 7.45
C ALA A 205 0.08 -11.19 7.41
N LEU A 206 0.95 -10.41 6.75
CA LEU A 206 0.71 -8.98 6.57
C LEU A 206 -0.48 -8.71 5.64
N ALA A 207 -0.64 -9.51 4.57
CA ALA A 207 -1.77 -9.42 3.65
C ALA A 207 -3.11 -9.71 4.35
N ASP A 208 -3.15 -10.65 5.29
CA ASP A 208 -4.36 -10.94 6.08
C ASP A 208 -4.78 -9.75 6.95
N VAL A 209 -3.82 -9.06 7.59
CA VAL A 209 -4.09 -7.83 8.35
C VAL A 209 -4.60 -6.73 7.44
N ILE A 210 -3.98 -6.53 6.27
CA ILE A 210 -4.43 -5.55 5.27
C ILE A 210 -5.86 -5.86 4.81
N ALA A 211 -6.15 -7.12 4.51
CA ALA A 211 -7.46 -7.53 4.05
C ALA A 211 -8.53 -7.47 5.16
N PHE A 212 -8.15 -7.62 6.43
CA PHE A 212 -9.03 -7.34 7.57
C PHE A 212 -9.37 -5.84 7.64
N LEU A 213 -8.37 -4.97 7.57
CA LEU A 213 -8.58 -3.51 7.61
C LEU A 213 -9.39 -2.99 6.41
N ALA A 214 -9.35 -3.68 5.29
CA ALA A 214 -10.15 -3.39 4.10
C ALA A 214 -11.56 -4.04 4.12
N SER A 215 -11.93 -4.72 5.20
CA SER A 215 -13.23 -5.38 5.36
C SER A 215 -14.22 -4.57 6.22
N ASP A 216 -15.48 -4.99 6.22
CA ASP A 216 -16.50 -4.42 7.10
C ASP A 216 -16.25 -4.76 8.58
N GLY A 217 -15.46 -5.81 8.88
CA GLY A 217 -15.05 -6.14 10.24
C GLY A 217 -14.18 -5.08 10.92
N ALA A 218 -13.53 -4.22 10.13
CA ALA A 218 -12.72 -3.10 10.63
C ALA A 218 -13.48 -1.75 10.61
N ALA A 219 -14.80 -1.75 10.47
CA ALA A 219 -15.62 -0.53 10.30
C ALA A 219 -15.42 0.52 11.41
N ALA A 220 -15.07 0.10 12.62
CA ALA A 220 -14.85 0.99 13.76
C ALA A 220 -13.39 1.48 13.90
N ILE A 221 -12.47 1.03 13.02
CA ILE A 221 -11.05 1.39 13.08
C ILE A 221 -10.80 2.55 12.12
N HIS A 222 -10.34 3.70 12.66
CA HIS A 222 -10.11 4.92 11.91
C HIS A 222 -8.79 5.56 12.29
N GLY A 223 -7.92 5.83 11.32
CA GLY A 223 -6.64 6.51 11.51
C GLY A 223 -5.61 5.71 12.30
N ALA A 224 -5.81 4.40 12.42
CA ALA A 224 -4.89 3.55 13.16
C ALA A 224 -3.60 3.30 12.36
N ALA A 225 -2.48 3.32 13.07
CA ALA A 225 -1.19 2.84 12.61
C ALA A 225 -0.86 1.55 13.38
N ILE A 226 -1.10 0.40 12.75
CA ILE A 226 -1.12 -0.91 13.42
C ILE A 226 0.23 -1.61 13.22
N PRO A 227 1.01 -1.83 14.29
CA PRO A 227 2.23 -2.63 14.23
C PRO A 227 1.93 -4.08 13.81
N VAL A 228 2.71 -4.58 12.85
CA VAL A 228 2.69 -5.98 12.40
C VAL A 228 4.13 -6.46 12.41
N THR A 229 4.61 -6.91 13.55
CA THR A 229 6.04 -7.06 13.82
C THR A 229 6.56 -8.50 13.70
N GLY A 230 5.67 -9.50 13.64
CA GLY A 230 6.08 -10.89 13.79
C GLY A 230 6.70 -11.10 15.18
N LEU A 231 7.91 -11.65 15.22
CA LEU A 231 8.68 -11.85 16.44
C LEU A 231 9.91 -10.92 16.53
N VAL A 232 9.92 -9.84 15.74
CA VAL A 232 10.96 -8.81 15.77
C VAL A 232 10.62 -7.80 16.88
N ASP A 233 11.59 -7.55 17.77
CA ASP A 233 11.46 -6.62 18.90
C ASP A 233 11.48 -5.17 18.43
#